data_773733cf6d0d7fca093f6adf2a86fb60
#
_entry.id   773733cf6d0d7fca093f6adf2a86fb60
#
_cell.length_a   1.000
_cell.length_b   1.000
_cell.length_c   1.000
_cell.angle_alpha   90.00
_cell.angle_beta   90.00
_cell.angle_gamma   90.00
#
_symmetry.space_group_name_H-M   'P 1'
#
loop_
_entity.id
_entity.type
_entity.pdbx_description
1 polymer ?
#
loop_
_entity_poly.entity_id
_entity_poly.type
_entity_poly.pdbx_seq_one_letter_code
_entity_poly.pdbx_strand_id
1 'polypeptide(L)'
;MKKLLLLAITLFVQICYADDHRTDSLIAAYDALVSDATTYITARQQQIDSLRTNLDTPSYALRIAELYVHYRTDSALYYYSHAIESSDQDVSTQASIRRIRLLASIGNFDAAFSERNRLGAIAETYRVMYYDAMYRLYNEASASAKLPLYASKYRTEAQAYADTLIQFCESHGLRPMEYYRQCITRANSHRDYQSALAYNDSAMARLTPLMHDYAIFSFERAIIYREMGDVQGYYQWLVRSAITDARCGVTDNGSSWMVAMEEYNHGDIERAYKYINYSINNANIFNAVTRYQQIAPLALMIIRTHEDEQKQFNIRLWAAIILLIIVIIGIIVAVLTAQKRNKELHTLNHKLRTLNGQLEENNMVKEQYICRYLEVYSDMIDRMARMARKTEKDPDAFLRKEMAVFYRDFDRTFLTLYPTFVNDFNALLQPEARITPKQGDMLTTELRIFALVRLGIDASAKIAQLLRFAPNTIYNYRAQIRNAAISSKDEFERSVRLIGRNNL
;
A
#
# COMPACT_ATOMS: atom_id res chain seq x y z
N MET A 1 -41.82 -6.57 -21.30
CA MET A 1 -40.46 -6.66 -21.86
C MET A 1 -39.37 -6.15 -20.90
N LYS A 2 -39.36 -4.90 -20.39
CA LYS A 2 -38.34 -4.38 -19.49
C LYS A 2 -38.12 -5.22 -18.21
N LYS A 3 -39.20 -5.71 -17.56
CA LYS A 3 -39.05 -6.56 -16.33
C LYS A 3 -38.46 -7.94 -16.62
N LEU A 4 -38.78 -8.53 -17.78
CA LEU A 4 -38.20 -9.81 -18.21
C LEU A 4 -36.71 -9.67 -18.57
N LEU A 5 -36.33 -8.55 -19.21
CA LEU A 5 -34.93 -8.25 -19.51
C LEU A 5 -34.12 -8.01 -18.24
N LEU A 6 -34.67 -7.29 -17.25
CA LEU A 6 -34.04 -7.07 -15.97
C LEU A 6 -33.85 -8.38 -15.17
N LEU A 7 -34.86 -9.26 -15.21
CA LEU A 7 -34.79 -10.58 -14.58
C LEU A 7 -33.74 -11.48 -15.26
N ALA A 8 -33.63 -11.44 -16.58
CA ALA A 8 -32.65 -12.17 -17.35
C ALA A 8 -31.24 -11.64 -17.07
N ILE A 9 -31.05 -10.32 -16.96
CA ILE A 9 -29.77 -9.70 -16.62
C ILE A 9 -29.36 -10.03 -15.17
N THR A 10 -30.28 -9.96 -14.20
CA THR A 10 -29.99 -10.35 -12.81
C THR A 10 -29.69 -11.83 -12.68
N LEU A 11 -30.39 -12.70 -13.39
CA LEU A 11 -30.11 -14.14 -13.41
C LEU A 11 -28.74 -14.43 -14.05
N PHE A 12 -28.43 -13.75 -15.16
CA PHE A 12 -27.14 -13.86 -15.84
C PHE A 12 -25.97 -13.38 -14.93
N VAL A 13 -26.14 -12.25 -14.26
CA VAL A 13 -25.15 -11.72 -13.29
C VAL A 13 -25.00 -12.67 -12.10
N GLN A 14 -26.08 -13.26 -11.58
CA GLN A 14 -25.98 -14.25 -10.49
C GLN A 14 -25.32 -15.56 -10.93
N ILE A 15 -25.54 -16.00 -12.16
CA ILE A 15 -24.87 -17.21 -12.72
C ILE A 15 -23.39 -16.93 -12.90
N CYS A 16 -23.01 -15.78 -13.49
CA CYS A 16 -21.60 -15.39 -13.64
C CYS A 16 -20.89 -15.26 -12.28
N TYR A 17 -21.55 -14.69 -11.27
CA TYR A 17 -21.00 -14.52 -9.92
C TYR A 17 -20.83 -15.86 -9.19
N ALA A 18 -21.78 -16.80 -9.37
CA ALA A 18 -21.70 -18.15 -8.78
C ALA A 18 -20.59 -19.00 -9.42
N ASP A 19 -20.39 -18.84 -10.74
CA ASP A 19 -19.32 -19.55 -11.47
C ASP A 19 -17.92 -19.00 -11.18
N ASP A 20 -17.79 -17.68 -10.98
CA ASP A 20 -16.52 -17.06 -10.54
C ASP A 20 -16.09 -17.61 -9.16
N HIS A 21 -16.99 -17.62 -8.18
CA HIS A 21 -16.69 -18.20 -6.86
C HIS A 21 -16.31 -19.67 -6.92
N ARG A 22 -16.88 -20.43 -7.85
CA ARG A 22 -16.55 -21.83 -8.04
C ARG A 22 -15.16 -22.01 -8.63
N THR A 23 -14.77 -21.14 -9.54
CA THR A 23 -13.43 -21.11 -10.14
C THR A 23 -12.37 -20.74 -9.11
N ASP A 24 -12.61 -19.68 -8.32
CA ASP A 24 -11.72 -19.25 -7.24
C ASP A 24 -11.47 -20.37 -6.21
N SER A 25 -12.52 -21.11 -5.86
CA SER A 25 -12.40 -22.27 -4.94
C SER A 25 -11.54 -23.38 -5.51
N LEU A 26 -11.63 -23.67 -6.82
CA LEU A 26 -10.79 -24.66 -7.50
C LEU A 26 -9.33 -24.21 -7.54
N ILE A 27 -9.07 -22.96 -7.84
CA ILE A 27 -7.72 -22.38 -7.87
C ILE A 27 -7.10 -22.42 -6.46
N ALA A 28 -7.84 -22.02 -5.42
CA ALA A 28 -7.36 -22.10 -4.04
C ALA A 28 -7.02 -23.54 -3.63
N ALA A 29 -7.82 -24.50 -4.05
CA ALA A 29 -7.54 -25.93 -3.81
C ALA A 29 -6.28 -26.40 -4.55
N TYR A 30 -6.06 -25.93 -5.78
CA TYR A 30 -4.85 -26.24 -6.55
C TYR A 30 -3.61 -25.56 -5.96
N ASP A 31 -3.71 -24.31 -5.53
CA ASP A 31 -2.65 -23.59 -4.82
C ASP A 31 -2.15 -24.34 -3.58
N ALA A 32 -3.07 -24.88 -2.78
CA ALA A 32 -2.73 -25.67 -1.61
C ALA A 32 -1.98 -26.95 -1.99
N LEU A 33 -2.45 -27.65 -3.02
CA LEU A 33 -1.83 -28.89 -3.50
C LEU A 33 -0.43 -28.68 -4.07
N VAL A 34 -0.22 -27.64 -4.86
CA VAL A 34 1.10 -27.28 -5.42
C VAL A 34 2.08 -26.90 -4.30
N SER A 35 1.59 -26.26 -3.22
CA SER A 35 2.42 -25.91 -2.06
C SER A 35 2.82 -27.15 -1.24
N ASP A 36 1.99 -28.19 -1.20
CA ASP A 36 2.22 -29.45 -0.45
C ASP A 36 2.46 -30.66 -1.36
N ALA A 37 3.00 -30.42 -2.56
CA ALA A 37 3.20 -31.47 -3.57
C ALA A 37 4.06 -32.65 -3.10
N THR A 38 4.97 -32.43 -2.17
CA THR A 38 5.88 -33.46 -1.62
C THR A 38 5.12 -34.54 -0.86
N THR A 39 4.02 -34.22 -0.19
CA THR A 39 3.22 -35.17 0.59
C THR A 39 2.65 -36.28 -0.29
N TYR A 40 2.07 -35.93 -1.44
CA TYR A 40 1.45 -36.91 -2.35
C TYR A 40 2.50 -37.77 -3.07
N ILE A 41 3.63 -37.18 -3.46
CA ILE A 41 4.78 -37.90 -4.02
C ILE A 41 5.36 -38.90 -3.02
N THR A 42 5.51 -38.46 -1.77
CA THR A 42 6.02 -39.33 -0.68
C THR A 42 5.07 -40.49 -0.38
N ALA A 43 3.75 -40.23 -0.34
CA ALA A 43 2.76 -41.30 -0.14
C ALA A 43 2.81 -42.34 -1.27
N ARG A 44 2.98 -41.90 -2.53
CA ARG A 44 3.16 -42.82 -3.67
C ARG A 44 4.43 -43.66 -3.55
N GLN A 45 5.55 -43.04 -3.16
CA GLN A 45 6.81 -43.76 -2.95
C GLN A 45 6.67 -44.80 -1.84
N GLN A 46 6.01 -44.50 -0.73
CA GLN A 46 5.74 -45.44 0.34
C GLN A 46 4.91 -46.63 -0.13
N GLN A 47 3.89 -46.42 -0.98
CA GLN A 47 3.11 -47.48 -1.58
C GLN A 47 3.98 -48.40 -2.45
N ILE A 48 4.88 -47.83 -3.25
CA ILE A 48 5.83 -48.61 -4.07
C ILE A 48 6.78 -49.43 -3.19
N ASP A 49 7.34 -48.80 -2.14
CA ASP A 49 8.30 -49.46 -1.25
C ASP A 49 7.66 -50.62 -0.50
N SER A 50 6.37 -50.54 -0.17
CA SER A 50 5.63 -51.67 0.44
C SER A 50 5.49 -52.89 -0.47
N LEU A 51 5.48 -52.68 -1.81
CA LEU A 51 5.40 -53.80 -2.76
C LEU A 51 6.79 -54.36 -3.10
N ARG A 52 7.87 -53.62 -2.89
CA ARG A 52 9.25 -54.08 -3.18
C ARG A 52 9.71 -55.25 -2.33
N THR A 53 9.08 -55.47 -1.18
CA THR A 53 9.39 -56.60 -0.29
C THR A 53 9.00 -57.95 -0.88
N ASN A 54 8.21 -58.00 -1.97
CA ASN A 54 7.68 -59.23 -2.61
C ASN A 54 8.14 -59.37 -4.07
N LEU A 55 9.34 -58.93 -4.40
CA LEU A 55 9.88 -58.88 -5.78
C LEU A 55 10.11 -60.23 -6.48
N ASP A 56 10.01 -61.33 -5.76
CA ASP A 56 10.35 -62.67 -6.28
C ASP A 56 9.38 -63.20 -7.36
N THR A 57 8.29 -62.48 -7.63
CA THR A 57 7.35 -62.86 -8.69
C THR A 57 7.26 -61.79 -9.78
N PRO A 58 7.34 -62.16 -11.07
CA PRO A 58 7.28 -61.21 -12.21
C PRO A 58 5.99 -60.35 -12.25
N SER A 59 4.89 -60.87 -11.71
CA SER A 59 3.63 -60.14 -11.58
C SER A 59 3.76 -58.91 -10.64
N TYR A 60 4.61 -58.99 -9.60
CA TYR A 60 4.92 -57.83 -8.76
C TYR A 60 5.77 -56.78 -9.51
N ALA A 61 6.73 -57.22 -10.34
CA ALA A 61 7.50 -56.30 -11.16
C ALA A 61 6.59 -55.47 -12.11
N LEU A 62 5.63 -56.15 -12.77
CA LEU A 62 4.63 -55.47 -13.59
C LEU A 62 3.81 -54.43 -12.77
N ARG A 63 3.36 -54.83 -11.61
CA ARG A 63 2.56 -53.98 -10.71
C ARG A 63 3.36 -52.78 -10.19
N ILE A 64 4.64 -52.94 -9.88
CA ILE A 64 5.53 -51.86 -9.48
C ILE A 64 5.78 -50.93 -10.68
N ALA A 65 5.99 -51.44 -11.88
CA ALA A 65 6.12 -50.66 -13.10
C ALA A 65 4.90 -49.75 -13.31
N GLU A 66 3.68 -50.27 -13.12
CA GLU A 66 2.42 -49.52 -13.22
C GLU A 66 2.34 -48.35 -12.22
N LEU A 67 2.88 -48.54 -11.02
CA LEU A 67 2.95 -47.43 -10.05
C LEU A 67 3.97 -46.37 -10.44
N TYR A 68 5.04 -46.75 -11.14
CA TYR A 68 6.04 -45.81 -11.60
C TYR A 68 5.69 -45.13 -12.94
N VAL A 69 4.78 -45.68 -13.75
CA VAL A 69 4.51 -45.27 -15.14
C VAL A 69 4.16 -43.78 -15.33
N HIS A 70 3.54 -43.15 -14.32
CA HIS A 70 3.20 -41.72 -14.32
C HIS A 70 4.00 -40.90 -13.29
N TYR A 71 5.06 -41.52 -12.72
CA TYR A 71 5.86 -40.92 -11.67
C TYR A 71 7.35 -40.86 -12.02
N ARG A 72 7.98 -42.01 -12.39
CA ARG A 72 9.41 -42.06 -12.75
C ARG A 72 9.61 -43.03 -13.91
N THR A 73 9.94 -42.49 -15.04
CA THR A 73 10.10 -43.26 -16.28
C THR A 73 11.20 -44.29 -16.19
N ASP A 74 12.39 -43.94 -15.68
CA ASP A 74 13.52 -44.88 -15.60
C ASP A 74 13.19 -46.10 -14.73
N SER A 75 12.55 -45.85 -13.60
CA SER A 75 12.12 -46.93 -12.71
C SER A 75 11.03 -47.81 -13.37
N ALA A 76 10.07 -47.18 -14.06
CA ALA A 76 9.03 -47.93 -14.77
C ALA A 76 9.64 -48.81 -15.87
N LEU A 77 10.55 -48.29 -16.67
CA LEU A 77 11.28 -49.05 -17.73
C LEU A 77 12.07 -50.19 -17.13
N TYR A 78 12.76 -49.99 -16.02
CA TYR A 78 13.51 -51.03 -15.33
C TYR A 78 12.59 -52.19 -14.91
N TYR A 79 11.48 -51.91 -14.22
CA TYR A 79 10.55 -52.98 -13.79
C TYR A 79 9.79 -53.61 -14.95
N TYR A 80 9.45 -52.88 -16.01
CA TYR A 80 8.91 -53.51 -17.23
C TYR A 80 9.90 -54.47 -17.84
N SER A 81 11.20 -54.16 -17.89
CA SER A 81 12.21 -55.08 -18.40
C SER A 81 12.26 -56.39 -17.62
N HIS A 82 12.21 -56.31 -16.28
CA HIS A 82 12.11 -57.52 -15.46
C HIS A 82 10.82 -58.31 -15.68
N ALA A 83 9.68 -57.63 -15.87
CA ALA A 83 8.43 -58.31 -16.16
C ALA A 83 8.42 -59.01 -17.54
N ILE A 84 9.13 -58.44 -18.51
CA ILE A 84 9.25 -59.03 -19.88
C ILE A 84 10.07 -60.31 -19.88
N GLU A 85 11.06 -60.45 -19.01
CA GLU A 85 11.89 -61.66 -18.85
C GLU A 85 11.13 -62.77 -18.13
N SER A 86 9.87 -62.59 -17.76
CA SER A 86 9.03 -63.60 -17.14
C SER A 86 8.79 -64.79 -18.05
N SER A 87 8.79 -66.01 -17.45
CA SER A 87 8.29 -67.22 -18.10
C SER A 87 6.76 -67.22 -18.29
N ASP A 88 6.05 -66.35 -17.61
CA ASP A 88 4.61 -66.10 -17.75
C ASP A 88 4.40 -65.22 -19.02
N GLN A 89 3.89 -65.81 -20.08
CA GLN A 89 3.66 -65.16 -21.36
C GLN A 89 2.65 -64.01 -21.25
N ASP A 90 1.69 -64.11 -20.37
CA ASP A 90 0.69 -63.04 -20.16
C ASP A 90 1.31 -61.83 -19.51
N VAL A 91 2.13 -62.00 -18.50
CA VAL A 91 2.87 -60.91 -17.81
C VAL A 91 3.86 -60.27 -18.80
N SER A 92 4.62 -61.08 -19.55
CA SER A 92 5.61 -60.62 -20.56
C SER A 92 4.96 -59.78 -21.68
N THR A 93 3.81 -60.29 -22.22
CA THR A 93 3.07 -59.56 -23.27
C THR A 93 2.51 -58.24 -22.77
N GLN A 94 1.90 -58.22 -21.59
CA GLN A 94 1.38 -56.98 -21.00
C GLN A 94 2.48 -55.97 -20.73
N ALA A 95 3.62 -56.42 -20.18
CA ALA A 95 4.76 -55.58 -19.91
C ALA A 95 5.33 -54.94 -21.19
N SER A 96 5.47 -55.73 -22.25
CA SER A 96 5.97 -55.29 -23.55
C SER A 96 5.06 -54.21 -24.15
N ILE A 97 3.73 -54.43 -24.19
CA ILE A 97 2.78 -53.47 -24.73
C ILE A 97 2.82 -52.13 -23.96
N ARG A 98 2.84 -52.20 -22.61
CA ARG A 98 2.90 -51.04 -21.76
C ARG A 98 4.24 -50.30 -21.86
N ARG A 99 5.36 -51.02 -22.01
CA ARG A 99 6.68 -50.44 -22.25
C ARG A 99 6.73 -49.66 -23.56
N ILE A 100 6.13 -50.17 -24.65
CA ILE A 100 6.00 -49.44 -25.93
C ILE A 100 5.29 -48.11 -25.72
N ARG A 101 4.17 -48.15 -25.02
CA ARG A 101 3.41 -46.91 -24.70
C ARG A 101 4.23 -45.88 -23.92
N LEU A 102 5.00 -46.34 -22.90
CA LEU A 102 5.87 -45.49 -22.11
C LEU A 102 7.03 -44.92 -22.94
N LEU A 103 7.70 -45.75 -23.74
CA LEU A 103 8.77 -45.32 -24.66
C LEU A 103 8.27 -44.27 -25.65
N ALA A 104 7.05 -44.42 -26.15
CA ALA A 104 6.44 -43.41 -27.03
C ALA A 104 6.21 -42.09 -26.32
N SER A 105 5.70 -42.11 -25.07
CA SER A 105 5.39 -40.89 -24.28
C SER A 105 6.64 -40.06 -23.94
N ILE A 106 7.80 -40.70 -23.81
CA ILE A 106 9.09 -40.02 -23.58
C ILE A 106 9.86 -39.66 -24.85
N GLY A 107 9.30 -39.98 -26.03
CA GLY A 107 9.91 -39.68 -27.33
C GLY A 107 11.00 -40.66 -27.79
N ASN A 108 11.14 -41.81 -27.12
CA ASN A 108 12.09 -42.85 -27.56
C ASN A 108 11.46 -43.77 -28.61
N PHE A 109 11.20 -43.22 -29.79
CA PHE A 109 10.44 -43.89 -30.85
C PHE A 109 11.20 -45.09 -31.44
N ASP A 110 12.53 -45.00 -31.57
CA ASP A 110 13.34 -46.14 -32.12
C ASP A 110 13.20 -47.39 -31.23
N ALA A 111 13.30 -47.22 -29.91
CA ALA A 111 13.12 -48.32 -29.00
C ALA A 111 11.67 -48.84 -29.04
N ALA A 112 10.66 -47.92 -29.08
CA ALA A 112 9.25 -48.29 -29.14
C ALA A 112 8.91 -49.09 -30.42
N PHE A 113 9.39 -48.67 -31.60
CA PHE A 113 9.20 -49.43 -32.85
C PHE A 113 9.96 -50.75 -32.84
N SER A 114 11.17 -50.78 -32.29
CA SER A 114 11.95 -52.03 -32.16
C SER A 114 11.20 -53.03 -31.27
N GLU A 115 10.66 -52.59 -30.13
CA GLU A 115 9.88 -53.44 -29.21
C GLU A 115 8.61 -53.95 -29.89
N ARG A 116 7.86 -53.08 -30.59
CA ARG A 116 6.68 -53.47 -31.38
C ARG A 116 7.03 -54.61 -32.36
N ASN A 117 8.17 -54.52 -33.08
CA ASN A 117 8.59 -55.49 -34.08
C ASN A 117 8.98 -56.86 -33.43
N ARG A 118 9.29 -56.88 -32.14
CA ARG A 118 9.57 -58.12 -31.39
C ARG A 118 8.32 -58.80 -30.89
N LEU A 119 7.18 -58.08 -30.79
CA LEU A 119 5.92 -58.64 -30.37
C LEU A 119 5.44 -59.64 -31.43
N GLY A 120 5.11 -60.84 -30.97
CA GLY A 120 4.46 -61.85 -31.78
C GLY A 120 2.96 -61.61 -32.00
N ALA A 121 2.21 -62.68 -32.25
CA ALA A 121 0.77 -62.62 -32.38
C ALA A 121 0.14 -62.18 -31.04
N ILE A 122 -0.71 -61.16 -31.04
CA ILE A 122 -1.36 -60.61 -29.87
C ILE A 122 -2.67 -61.40 -29.60
N ALA A 123 -2.78 -61.96 -28.42
CA ALA A 123 -4.00 -62.60 -28.00
C ALA A 123 -5.16 -61.59 -27.93
N GLU A 124 -6.38 -62.10 -28.15
CA GLU A 124 -7.60 -61.27 -28.23
C GLU A 124 -7.81 -60.42 -26.97
N THR A 125 -7.47 -60.97 -25.82
CA THR A 125 -7.57 -60.32 -24.50
C THR A 125 -6.72 -59.03 -24.42
N TYR A 126 -5.61 -58.93 -25.16
CA TYR A 126 -4.71 -57.79 -25.12
C TYR A 126 -4.86 -56.87 -26.33
N ARG A 127 -5.78 -57.12 -27.25
CA ARG A 127 -5.95 -56.29 -28.48
C ARG A 127 -6.28 -54.84 -28.20
N VAL A 128 -7.19 -54.58 -27.22
CA VAL A 128 -7.54 -53.19 -26.84
C VAL A 128 -6.30 -52.47 -26.36
N MET A 129 -5.52 -53.04 -25.46
CA MET A 129 -4.30 -52.46 -24.92
C MET A 129 -3.25 -52.26 -26.03
N TYR A 130 -3.12 -53.21 -26.92
CA TYR A 130 -2.20 -53.12 -28.07
C TYR A 130 -2.58 -52.00 -29.06
N TYR A 131 -3.86 -51.91 -29.44
CA TYR A 131 -4.33 -50.88 -30.34
C TYR A 131 -4.17 -49.48 -29.75
N ASP A 132 -4.47 -49.28 -28.41
CA ASP A 132 -4.21 -48.04 -27.71
C ASP A 132 -2.72 -47.69 -27.66
N ALA A 133 -1.84 -48.66 -27.42
CA ALA A 133 -0.41 -48.47 -27.39
C ALA A 133 0.12 -48.05 -28.79
N MET A 134 -0.38 -48.69 -29.85
CA MET A 134 -0.01 -48.36 -31.25
C MET A 134 -0.54 -46.97 -31.64
N TYR A 135 -1.80 -46.67 -31.34
CA TYR A 135 -2.37 -45.34 -31.51
C TYR A 135 -1.45 -44.26 -30.88
N ARG A 136 -1.08 -44.47 -29.61
CA ARG A 136 -0.21 -43.50 -28.89
C ARG A 136 1.16 -43.40 -29.52
N LEU A 137 1.81 -44.51 -29.87
CA LEU A 137 3.09 -44.54 -30.50
C LEU A 137 3.10 -43.67 -31.81
N TYR A 138 2.13 -43.93 -32.67
CA TYR A 138 2.06 -43.20 -33.93
C TYR A 138 1.60 -41.75 -33.78
N ASN A 139 0.72 -41.46 -32.83
CA ASN A 139 0.28 -40.09 -32.55
C ASN A 139 1.42 -39.22 -31.98
N GLU A 140 2.19 -39.74 -31.02
CA GLU A 140 3.35 -39.03 -30.46
C GLU A 140 4.47 -38.88 -31.52
N ALA A 141 4.71 -39.91 -32.32
CA ALA A 141 5.65 -39.84 -33.43
C ALA A 141 5.23 -38.79 -34.50
N SER A 142 3.90 -38.68 -34.77
CA SER A 142 3.35 -37.66 -35.67
C SER A 142 3.57 -36.25 -35.12
N ALA A 143 3.29 -36.05 -33.82
CA ALA A 143 3.45 -34.77 -33.15
C ALA A 143 4.91 -34.31 -33.07
N SER A 144 5.84 -35.26 -32.96
CA SER A 144 7.28 -35.01 -32.84
C SER A 144 7.99 -34.90 -34.19
N ALA A 145 7.35 -35.34 -35.30
CA ALA A 145 7.94 -35.36 -36.62
C ALA A 145 8.15 -33.96 -37.21
N LYS A 146 9.42 -33.60 -37.48
CA LYS A 146 9.79 -32.28 -38.08
C LYS A 146 9.38 -32.13 -39.53
N LEU A 147 9.30 -33.25 -40.25
CA LEU A 147 8.96 -33.25 -41.68
C LEU A 147 7.48 -33.58 -41.89
N PRO A 148 6.72 -32.71 -42.59
CA PRO A 148 5.27 -32.88 -42.79
C PRO A 148 4.87 -34.25 -43.38
N LEU A 149 5.71 -34.79 -44.26
CA LEU A 149 5.47 -36.10 -44.86
C LEU A 149 5.41 -37.23 -43.84
N TYR A 150 6.35 -37.27 -42.87
CA TYR A 150 6.36 -38.27 -41.82
C TYR A 150 5.27 -38.02 -40.82
N ALA A 151 5.03 -36.75 -40.46
CA ALA A 151 3.91 -36.38 -39.60
C ALA A 151 2.57 -36.89 -40.17
N SER A 152 2.31 -36.67 -41.46
CA SER A 152 1.10 -37.14 -42.13
C SER A 152 1.01 -38.67 -42.13
N LYS A 153 2.10 -39.36 -42.49
CA LYS A 153 2.15 -40.83 -42.48
C LYS A 153 1.82 -41.41 -41.11
N TYR A 154 2.46 -40.92 -40.05
CA TYR A 154 2.22 -41.38 -38.70
C TYR A 154 0.81 -41.06 -38.22
N ARG A 155 0.25 -39.93 -38.62
CA ARG A 155 -1.15 -39.56 -38.30
C ARG A 155 -2.14 -40.55 -38.94
N THR A 156 -1.92 -40.95 -40.16
CA THR A 156 -2.76 -41.94 -40.87
C THR A 156 -2.73 -43.27 -40.16
N GLU A 157 -1.54 -43.72 -39.74
CA GLU A 157 -1.39 -44.97 -38.96
C GLU A 157 -2.06 -44.91 -37.60
N ALA A 158 -1.90 -43.77 -36.88
CA ALA A 158 -2.57 -43.56 -35.60
C ALA A 158 -4.10 -43.65 -35.76
N GLN A 159 -4.64 -42.96 -36.81
CA GLN A 159 -6.10 -43.04 -37.07
C GLN A 159 -6.58 -44.44 -37.37
N ALA A 160 -5.82 -45.22 -38.17
CA ALA A 160 -6.16 -46.61 -38.46
C ALA A 160 -6.24 -47.51 -37.20
N TYR A 161 -5.31 -47.32 -36.25
CA TYR A 161 -5.33 -48.02 -34.97
C TYR A 161 -6.49 -47.58 -34.09
N ALA A 162 -6.84 -46.27 -34.06
CA ALA A 162 -8.00 -45.75 -33.33
C ALA A 162 -9.31 -46.34 -33.86
N ASP A 163 -9.49 -46.36 -35.18
CA ASP A 163 -10.70 -46.93 -35.81
C ASP A 163 -10.78 -48.44 -35.59
N THR A 164 -9.65 -49.15 -35.66
CA THR A 164 -9.58 -50.61 -35.35
C THR A 164 -9.95 -50.85 -33.91
N LEU A 165 -9.49 -50.06 -32.93
CA LEU A 165 -9.84 -50.17 -31.53
C LEU A 165 -11.36 -49.99 -31.32
N ILE A 166 -11.93 -48.97 -31.91
CA ILE A 166 -13.38 -48.66 -31.79
C ILE A 166 -14.17 -49.82 -32.37
N GLN A 167 -13.87 -50.26 -33.61
CA GLN A 167 -14.58 -51.35 -34.27
C GLN A 167 -14.44 -52.66 -33.49
N PHE A 168 -13.27 -52.97 -32.94
CA PHE A 168 -13.07 -54.16 -32.13
C PHE A 168 -13.94 -54.10 -30.87
N CYS A 169 -13.93 -52.96 -30.15
CA CYS A 169 -14.74 -52.80 -28.94
C CYS A 169 -16.25 -52.87 -29.23
N GLU A 170 -16.71 -52.28 -30.35
CA GLU A 170 -18.12 -52.33 -30.75
C GLU A 170 -18.59 -53.75 -31.10
N SER A 171 -17.77 -54.49 -31.85
CA SER A 171 -18.09 -55.88 -32.24
C SER A 171 -18.12 -56.87 -31.07
N HIS A 172 -17.40 -56.57 -29.97
CA HIS A 172 -17.32 -57.44 -28.81
C HIS A 172 -18.11 -56.90 -27.61
N GLY A 173 -18.86 -55.77 -27.77
CA GLY A 173 -19.63 -55.16 -26.71
C GLY A 173 -18.77 -54.59 -25.56
N LEU A 174 -17.50 -54.32 -25.82
CA LEU A 174 -16.54 -53.80 -24.82
C LEU A 174 -16.61 -52.29 -24.72
N ARG A 175 -16.48 -51.78 -23.49
CA ARG A 175 -16.49 -50.34 -23.22
C ARG A 175 -15.42 -49.98 -22.19
N PRO A 176 -14.11 -50.26 -22.50
CA PRO A 176 -13.00 -49.81 -21.64
C PRO A 176 -12.75 -48.32 -21.76
N MET A 177 -11.89 -47.74 -20.91
CA MET A 177 -11.57 -46.31 -20.92
C MET A 177 -10.91 -45.87 -22.25
N GLU A 178 -10.09 -46.71 -22.82
CA GLU A 178 -9.45 -46.50 -24.13
C GLU A 178 -10.49 -46.33 -25.26
N TYR A 179 -11.59 -47.09 -25.23
CA TYR A 179 -12.68 -46.93 -26.18
C TYR A 179 -13.30 -45.52 -26.09
N TYR A 180 -13.67 -45.11 -24.88
CA TYR A 180 -14.26 -43.77 -24.71
C TYR A 180 -13.32 -42.66 -25.18
N ARG A 181 -12.03 -42.73 -24.89
CA ARG A 181 -11.04 -41.75 -25.33
C ARG A 181 -10.99 -41.67 -26.85
N GLN A 182 -10.94 -42.79 -27.56
CA GLN A 182 -10.92 -42.79 -29.02
C GLN A 182 -12.24 -42.24 -29.62
N CYS A 183 -13.39 -42.56 -29.02
CA CYS A 183 -14.68 -42.02 -29.42
C CYS A 183 -14.74 -40.48 -29.23
N ILE A 184 -14.24 -39.99 -28.08
CA ILE A 184 -14.16 -38.52 -27.79
C ILE A 184 -13.24 -37.86 -28.82
N THR A 185 -12.04 -38.39 -29.06
CA THR A 185 -11.08 -37.83 -30.01
C THR A 185 -11.68 -37.78 -31.43
N ARG A 186 -12.36 -38.87 -31.86
CA ARG A 186 -13.03 -38.92 -33.17
C ARG A 186 -14.18 -37.93 -33.27
N ALA A 187 -15.07 -37.86 -32.29
CA ALA A 187 -16.21 -36.92 -32.27
C ALA A 187 -15.72 -35.46 -32.27
N ASN A 188 -14.70 -35.16 -31.47
CA ASN A 188 -14.11 -33.82 -31.40
C ASN A 188 -13.47 -33.39 -32.72
N SER A 189 -12.75 -34.32 -33.43
CA SER A 189 -12.17 -34.06 -34.72
C SER A 189 -13.20 -33.74 -35.82
N HIS A 190 -14.42 -34.27 -35.69
CA HIS A 190 -15.57 -33.97 -36.57
C HIS A 190 -16.42 -32.79 -36.05
N ARG A 191 -16.01 -32.13 -34.96
CA ARG A 191 -16.74 -31.04 -34.29
C ARG A 191 -18.12 -31.47 -33.76
N ASP A 192 -18.32 -32.77 -33.54
CA ASP A 192 -19.51 -33.30 -32.87
C ASP A 192 -19.30 -33.26 -31.33
N TYR A 193 -19.34 -32.05 -30.79
CA TYR A 193 -19.08 -31.82 -29.38
C TYR A 193 -20.13 -32.45 -28.46
N GLN A 194 -21.36 -32.62 -28.96
CA GLN A 194 -22.44 -33.25 -28.20
C GLN A 194 -22.13 -34.73 -27.96
N SER A 195 -21.76 -35.46 -29.02
CA SER A 195 -21.32 -36.85 -28.89
C SER A 195 -20.04 -36.97 -28.07
N ALA A 196 -19.08 -36.05 -28.25
CA ALA A 196 -17.84 -36.04 -27.45
C ALA A 196 -18.14 -35.93 -25.94
N LEU A 197 -19.02 -34.99 -25.54
CA LEU A 197 -19.45 -34.83 -24.13
C LEU A 197 -20.21 -36.05 -23.64
N ALA A 198 -21.09 -36.67 -24.43
CA ALA A 198 -21.85 -37.89 -24.05
C ALA A 198 -20.91 -39.09 -23.75
N TYR A 199 -19.88 -39.29 -24.59
CA TYR A 199 -18.86 -40.30 -24.35
C TYR A 199 -18.05 -40.00 -23.09
N ASN A 200 -17.69 -38.71 -22.89
CA ASN A 200 -16.95 -38.27 -21.70
C ASN A 200 -17.82 -38.48 -20.43
N ASP A 201 -19.10 -38.14 -20.42
CA ASP A 201 -20.03 -38.36 -19.31
C ASP A 201 -20.13 -39.86 -18.96
N SER A 202 -20.21 -40.74 -20.00
CA SER A 202 -20.28 -42.19 -19.82
C SER A 202 -19.01 -42.74 -19.16
N ALA A 203 -17.84 -42.21 -19.49
CA ALA A 203 -16.58 -42.57 -18.86
C ALA A 203 -16.49 -42.04 -17.43
N MET A 204 -16.78 -40.74 -17.23
CA MET A 204 -16.68 -40.09 -15.92
C MET A 204 -17.64 -40.64 -14.88
N ALA A 205 -18.81 -41.15 -15.29
CA ALA A 205 -19.76 -41.81 -14.39
C ALA A 205 -19.17 -43.04 -13.66
N ARG A 206 -18.05 -43.58 -14.15
CA ARG A 206 -17.34 -44.74 -13.61
C ARG A 206 -16.08 -44.41 -12.82
N LEU A 207 -15.77 -43.11 -12.70
CA LEU A 207 -14.53 -42.62 -12.12
C LEU A 207 -14.77 -41.73 -10.90
N THR A 208 -13.81 -41.70 -10.02
CA THR A 208 -13.79 -40.80 -8.86
C THR A 208 -12.61 -39.82 -8.94
N PRO A 209 -12.70 -38.64 -8.31
CA PRO A 209 -11.61 -37.64 -8.31
C PRO A 209 -10.30 -38.07 -7.64
N LEU A 210 -10.22 -39.34 -7.19
CA LEU A 210 -9.01 -39.96 -6.64
C LEU A 210 -8.33 -40.90 -7.63
N MET A 211 -8.85 -41.04 -8.84
CA MET A 211 -8.30 -41.87 -9.92
C MET A 211 -7.61 -40.98 -10.95
N HIS A 212 -6.42 -41.40 -11.43
CA HIS A 212 -5.72 -40.69 -12.49
C HIS A 212 -6.55 -40.57 -13.78
N ASP A 213 -7.33 -41.62 -14.13
CA ASP A 213 -8.22 -41.56 -15.30
C ASP A 213 -9.24 -40.41 -15.20
N TYR A 214 -9.67 -40.01 -13.99
CA TYR A 214 -10.52 -38.85 -13.83
C TYR A 214 -9.80 -37.55 -14.29
N ALA A 215 -8.51 -37.41 -14.03
CA ALA A 215 -7.71 -36.29 -14.55
C ALA A 215 -7.67 -36.31 -16.08
N ILE A 216 -7.45 -37.48 -16.67
CA ILE A 216 -7.41 -37.65 -18.13
C ILE A 216 -8.74 -37.20 -18.74
N PHE A 217 -9.88 -37.72 -18.27
CA PHE A 217 -11.18 -37.37 -18.83
C PHE A 217 -11.62 -35.91 -18.49
N SER A 218 -11.14 -35.34 -17.38
CA SER A 218 -11.30 -33.93 -17.09
C SER A 218 -10.54 -33.07 -18.09
N PHE A 219 -9.32 -33.49 -18.46
CA PHE A 219 -8.54 -32.82 -19.49
C PHE A 219 -9.22 -32.89 -20.87
N GLU A 220 -9.68 -34.09 -21.27
CA GLU A 220 -10.43 -34.27 -22.53
C GLU A 220 -11.66 -33.35 -22.56
N ARG A 221 -12.41 -33.27 -21.44
CA ARG A 221 -13.54 -32.36 -21.32
C ARG A 221 -13.15 -30.91 -21.45
N ALA A 222 -12.04 -30.51 -20.84
CA ALA A 222 -11.51 -29.16 -20.99
C ALA A 222 -11.24 -28.82 -22.48
N ILE A 223 -10.60 -29.76 -23.20
CA ILE A 223 -10.33 -29.59 -24.64
C ILE A 223 -11.63 -29.45 -25.43
N ILE A 224 -12.68 -30.26 -25.16
CA ILE A 224 -13.99 -30.12 -25.81
C ILE A 224 -14.56 -28.71 -25.61
N TYR A 225 -14.56 -28.21 -24.36
CA TYR A 225 -15.06 -26.85 -24.05
C TYR A 225 -14.24 -25.75 -24.76
N ARG A 226 -12.92 -25.93 -24.86
CA ARG A 226 -12.05 -25.01 -25.59
C ARG A 226 -12.43 -24.93 -27.07
N GLU A 227 -12.65 -26.08 -27.73
CA GLU A 227 -13.04 -26.15 -29.14
C GLU A 227 -14.48 -25.59 -29.37
N MET A 228 -15.34 -25.66 -28.34
CA MET A 228 -16.67 -25.03 -28.34
C MET A 228 -16.60 -23.51 -28.14
N GLY A 229 -15.45 -22.96 -27.71
CA GLY A 229 -15.30 -21.56 -27.33
C GLY A 229 -15.80 -21.20 -25.93
N ASP A 230 -16.10 -22.19 -25.09
CA ASP A 230 -16.45 -22.00 -23.68
C ASP A 230 -15.16 -21.90 -22.86
N VAL A 231 -14.66 -20.67 -22.71
CA VAL A 231 -13.40 -20.39 -21.98
C VAL A 231 -13.51 -20.76 -20.52
N GLN A 232 -14.65 -20.52 -19.89
CA GLN A 232 -14.84 -20.78 -18.47
C GLN A 232 -14.95 -22.29 -18.17
N GLY A 233 -15.73 -23.01 -18.96
CA GLY A 233 -15.79 -24.47 -18.88
C GLY A 233 -14.43 -25.11 -19.12
N TYR A 234 -13.68 -24.65 -20.14
CA TYR A 234 -12.32 -25.07 -20.41
C TYR A 234 -11.43 -24.94 -19.18
N TYR A 235 -11.37 -23.72 -18.59
CA TYR A 235 -10.50 -23.43 -17.47
C TYR A 235 -10.85 -24.24 -16.22
N GLN A 236 -12.13 -24.32 -15.87
CA GLN A 236 -12.58 -25.09 -14.70
C GLN A 236 -12.24 -26.57 -14.81
N TRP A 237 -12.41 -27.19 -15.99
CA TRP A 237 -12.10 -28.60 -16.19
C TRP A 237 -10.61 -28.88 -16.27
N LEU A 238 -9.85 -27.93 -16.82
CA LEU A 238 -8.39 -27.97 -16.85
C LEU A 238 -7.82 -27.97 -15.42
N VAL A 239 -8.30 -27.10 -14.56
CA VAL A 239 -7.90 -27.03 -13.13
C VAL A 239 -8.27 -28.30 -12.38
N ARG A 240 -9.48 -28.87 -12.64
CA ARG A 240 -9.85 -30.18 -12.04
C ARG A 240 -8.90 -31.30 -12.45
N SER A 241 -8.48 -31.33 -13.70
CA SER A 241 -7.46 -32.27 -14.18
C SER A 241 -6.16 -32.10 -13.38
N ALA A 242 -5.64 -30.87 -13.28
CA ALA A 242 -4.42 -30.58 -12.54
C ALA A 242 -4.49 -30.94 -11.04
N ILE A 243 -5.63 -30.65 -10.40
CA ILE A 243 -5.91 -31.04 -9.00
C ILE A 243 -5.83 -32.56 -8.81
N THR A 244 -6.47 -33.30 -9.73
CA THR A 244 -6.53 -34.77 -9.61
C THR A 244 -5.14 -35.38 -9.85
N ASP A 245 -4.39 -34.92 -10.85
CA ASP A 245 -3.02 -35.37 -11.09
C ASP A 245 -2.12 -35.10 -9.88
N ALA A 246 -2.21 -33.90 -9.28
CA ALA A 246 -1.44 -33.56 -8.10
C ALA A 246 -1.77 -34.50 -6.90
N ARG A 247 -3.06 -34.76 -6.65
CA ARG A 247 -3.51 -35.69 -5.60
C ARG A 247 -3.06 -37.13 -5.83
N CYS A 248 -2.98 -37.55 -7.08
CA CYS A 248 -2.50 -38.89 -7.45
C CYS A 248 -0.96 -39.00 -7.46
N GLY A 249 -0.23 -37.90 -7.17
CA GLY A 249 1.24 -37.87 -7.26
C GLY A 249 1.75 -38.14 -8.68
N VAL A 250 1.01 -37.69 -9.69
CA VAL A 250 1.38 -37.83 -11.10
C VAL A 250 2.32 -36.72 -11.48
N THR A 251 3.48 -37.05 -12.04
CA THR A 251 4.48 -36.11 -12.52
C THR A 251 4.44 -35.91 -14.04
N ASP A 252 3.85 -36.87 -14.78
CA ASP A 252 3.53 -36.73 -16.21
C ASP A 252 2.18 -36.02 -16.35
N ASN A 253 2.07 -34.76 -15.90
CA ASN A 253 0.83 -34.01 -16.06
C ASN A 253 0.96 -32.93 -17.15
N GLY A 254 0.00 -32.94 -18.08
CA GLY A 254 -0.08 -31.96 -19.16
C GLY A 254 -0.93 -30.73 -18.75
N SER A 255 -1.78 -30.85 -17.75
CA SER A 255 -2.72 -29.80 -17.36
C SER A 255 -2.06 -28.67 -16.56
N SER A 256 -1.07 -28.95 -15.72
CA SER A 256 -0.43 -27.95 -14.85
C SER A 256 0.22 -26.80 -15.59
N TRP A 257 0.98 -27.06 -16.67
CA TRP A 257 1.59 -26.00 -17.45
C TRP A 257 0.57 -25.20 -18.26
N MET A 258 -0.54 -25.85 -18.66
CA MET A 258 -1.64 -25.14 -19.33
C MET A 258 -2.39 -24.24 -18.36
N VAL A 259 -2.60 -24.66 -17.10
CA VAL A 259 -3.11 -23.78 -16.05
C VAL A 259 -2.16 -22.59 -15.82
N ALA A 260 -0.85 -22.83 -15.78
CA ALA A 260 0.14 -21.76 -15.67
C ALA A 260 0.03 -20.72 -16.82
N MET A 261 -0.26 -21.19 -18.05
CA MET A 261 -0.48 -20.33 -19.20
C MET A 261 -1.76 -19.49 -19.04
N GLU A 262 -2.84 -20.10 -18.58
CA GLU A 262 -4.09 -19.37 -18.35
C GLU A 262 -3.93 -18.30 -17.26
N GLU A 263 -3.24 -18.61 -16.16
CA GLU A 263 -2.90 -17.61 -15.13
C GLU A 263 -2.06 -16.46 -15.71
N TYR A 264 -1.08 -16.79 -16.55
CA TYR A 264 -0.30 -15.77 -17.24
C TYR A 264 -1.17 -14.87 -18.13
N ASN A 265 -2.11 -15.44 -18.89
CA ASN A 265 -3.04 -14.71 -19.74
C ASN A 265 -4.01 -13.85 -18.93
N HIS A 266 -4.40 -14.28 -17.74
CA HIS A 266 -5.22 -13.51 -16.80
C HIS A 266 -4.42 -12.42 -16.06
N GLY A 267 -3.08 -12.38 -16.22
CA GLY A 267 -2.21 -11.39 -15.57
C GLY A 267 -1.77 -11.75 -14.15
N ASP A 268 -2.10 -12.95 -13.65
CA ASP A 268 -1.58 -13.44 -12.37
C ASP A 268 -0.20 -14.10 -12.57
N ILE A 269 0.81 -13.26 -12.69
CA ILE A 269 2.19 -13.68 -12.97
C ILE A 269 2.77 -14.51 -11.82
N GLU A 270 2.38 -14.24 -10.58
CA GLU A 270 2.85 -14.96 -9.40
C GLU A 270 2.37 -16.42 -9.41
N ARG A 271 1.07 -16.65 -9.67
CA ARG A 271 0.53 -18.01 -9.82
C ARG A 271 1.08 -18.71 -11.06
N ALA A 272 1.17 -18.01 -12.19
CA ALA A 272 1.78 -18.54 -13.40
C ALA A 272 3.20 -19.04 -13.13
N TYR A 273 4.02 -18.26 -12.43
CA TYR A 273 5.39 -18.62 -12.04
C TYR A 273 5.41 -19.83 -11.09
N LYS A 274 4.53 -19.87 -10.10
CA LYS A 274 4.41 -20.99 -9.17
C LYS A 274 4.07 -22.30 -9.90
N TYR A 275 3.06 -22.28 -10.77
CA TYR A 275 2.57 -23.46 -11.48
C TYR A 275 3.54 -23.93 -12.57
N ILE A 276 4.21 -23.01 -13.26
CA ILE A 276 5.21 -23.41 -14.26
C ILE A 276 6.42 -24.07 -13.59
N ASN A 277 6.88 -23.58 -12.43
CA ASN A 277 7.95 -24.21 -11.67
C ASN A 277 7.54 -25.59 -11.16
N TYR A 278 6.32 -25.75 -10.70
CA TYR A 278 5.76 -27.08 -10.33
C TYR A 278 5.79 -28.03 -11.54
N SER A 279 5.39 -27.56 -12.74
CA SER A 279 5.41 -28.36 -13.96
C SER A 279 6.82 -28.75 -14.39
N ILE A 280 7.80 -27.83 -14.27
CA ILE A 280 9.22 -28.10 -14.56
C ILE A 280 9.76 -29.16 -13.60
N ASN A 281 9.49 -29.02 -12.31
CA ASN A 281 9.92 -30.00 -11.29
C ASN A 281 9.35 -31.39 -11.56
N ASN A 282 8.06 -31.48 -11.92
CA ASN A 282 7.42 -32.72 -12.27
C ASN A 282 8.02 -33.34 -13.55
N ALA A 283 8.27 -32.54 -14.59
CA ALA A 283 8.93 -33.00 -15.80
C ALA A 283 10.36 -33.52 -15.52
N ASN A 284 11.08 -32.90 -14.60
CA ASN A 284 12.39 -33.37 -14.13
C ASN A 284 12.30 -34.75 -13.45
N ILE A 285 11.33 -34.92 -12.55
CA ILE A 285 11.12 -36.20 -11.85
C ILE A 285 10.71 -37.30 -12.82
N PHE A 286 9.84 -36.98 -13.79
CA PHE A 286 9.35 -37.89 -14.81
C PHE A 286 10.43 -38.26 -15.85
N ASN A 287 11.37 -37.36 -16.10
CA ASN A 287 12.49 -37.51 -17.05
C ASN A 287 12.05 -37.72 -18.50
N ALA A 288 11.10 -36.89 -19.00
CA ALA A 288 10.63 -36.93 -20.39
C ALA A 288 11.10 -35.70 -21.19
N VAL A 289 11.91 -35.94 -22.23
CA VAL A 289 12.42 -34.90 -23.13
C VAL A 289 11.28 -34.17 -23.85
N THR A 290 10.26 -34.90 -24.28
CA THR A 290 9.08 -34.33 -24.97
C THR A 290 8.32 -33.29 -24.10
N ARG A 291 8.21 -33.51 -22.82
CA ARG A 291 7.58 -32.57 -21.89
C ARG A 291 8.38 -31.29 -21.76
N TYR A 292 9.69 -31.40 -21.69
CA TYR A 292 10.55 -30.22 -21.67
C TYR A 292 10.40 -29.34 -22.91
N GLN A 293 10.34 -29.98 -24.10
CA GLN A 293 10.17 -29.25 -25.36
C GLN A 293 8.83 -28.49 -25.41
N GLN A 294 7.79 -29.00 -24.79
CA GLN A 294 6.48 -28.34 -24.68
C GLN A 294 6.47 -27.18 -23.68
N ILE A 295 7.11 -27.37 -22.52
CA ILE A 295 7.07 -26.44 -21.38
C ILE A 295 8.11 -25.31 -21.53
N ALA A 296 9.30 -25.61 -22.06
CA ALA A 296 10.45 -24.70 -22.05
C ALA A 296 10.19 -23.31 -22.65
N PRO A 297 9.54 -23.14 -23.81
CA PRO A 297 9.27 -21.79 -24.35
C PRO A 297 8.40 -20.96 -23.44
N LEU A 298 7.36 -21.57 -22.88
CA LEU A 298 6.41 -20.93 -21.99
C LEU A 298 7.05 -20.61 -20.63
N ALA A 299 7.82 -21.56 -20.10
CA ALA A 299 8.54 -21.39 -18.84
C ALA A 299 9.49 -20.19 -18.92
N LEU A 300 10.24 -20.07 -20.01
CA LEU A 300 11.15 -18.95 -20.22
C LEU A 300 10.41 -17.60 -20.25
N MET A 301 9.23 -17.55 -20.87
CA MET A 301 8.42 -16.35 -20.96
C MET A 301 7.89 -15.95 -19.56
N ILE A 302 7.28 -16.87 -18.84
CA ILE A 302 6.70 -16.61 -17.51
C ILE A 302 7.80 -16.21 -16.52
N ILE A 303 8.91 -16.95 -16.48
CA ILE A 303 10.04 -16.68 -15.56
C ILE A 303 10.62 -15.29 -15.81
N ARG A 304 10.85 -14.91 -17.06
CA ARG A 304 11.36 -13.57 -17.40
C ARG A 304 10.38 -12.47 -16.98
N THR A 305 9.09 -12.65 -17.27
CA THR A 305 8.08 -11.65 -16.88
C THR A 305 8.05 -11.48 -15.37
N HIS A 306 8.06 -12.58 -14.62
CA HIS A 306 8.11 -12.55 -13.16
C HIS A 306 9.37 -11.85 -12.63
N GLU A 307 10.55 -12.18 -13.18
CA GLU A 307 11.81 -11.52 -12.82
C GLU A 307 11.78 -10.00 -13.10
N ASP A 308 11.21 -9.60 -14.23
CA ASP A 308 11.12 -8.19 -14.60
C ASP A 308 10.13 -7.43 -13.69
N GLU A 309 9.00 -8.03 -13.32
CA GLU A 309 8.09 -7.47 -12.33
C GLU A 309 8.75 -7.32 -10.96
N GLN A 310 9.49 -8.34 -10.51
CA GLN A 310 10.25 -8.29 -9.25
C GLN A 310 11.31 -7.19 -9.26
N LYS A 311 12.05 -7.04 -10.36
CA LYS A 311 13.02 -5.94 -10.53
C LYS A 311 12.34 -4.59 -10.45
N GLN A 312 11.21 -4.41 -11.15
CA GLN A 312 10.45 -3.17 -11.14
C GLN A 312 9.90 -2.86 -9.74
N PHE A 313 9.37 -3.87 -9.04
CA PHE A 313 8.92 -3.73 -7.66
C PHE A 313 10.05 -3.28 -6.74
N ASN A 314 11.23 -3.93 -6.83
CA ASN A 314 12.40 -3.56 -6.04
C ASN A 314 12.88 -2.12 -6.33
N ILE A 315 12.90 -1.70 -7.60
CA ILE A 315 13.25 -0.31 -7.98
C ILE A 315 12.27 0.69 -7.36
N ARG A 316 10.96 0.43 -7.42
CA ARG A 316 9.93 1.28 -6.79
C ARG A 316 10.09 1.33 -5.27
N LEU A 317 10.38 0.20 -4.64
CA LEU A 317 10.62 0.10 -3.21
C LEU A 317 11.83 0.94 -2.78
N TRP A 318 12.96 0.80 -3.48
CA TRP A 318 14.16 1.61 -3.22
C TRP A 318 13.93 3.10 -3.44
N ALA A 319 13.19 3.48 -4.49
CA ALA A 319 12.81 4.87 -4.73
C ALA A 319 11.97 5.44 -3.59
N ALA A 320 11.00 4.68 -3.08
CA ALA A 320 10.19 5.07 -1.93
C ALA A 320 11.02 5.23 -0.64
N ILE A 321 11.97 4.32 -0.38
CA ILE A 321 12.88 4.40 0.76
C ILE A 321 13.77 5.66 0.67
N ILE A 322 14.34 5.94 -0.50
CA ILE A 322 15.17 7.13 -0.72
C ILE A 322 14.35 8.39 -0.49
N LEU A 323 13.13 8.46 -1.01
CA LEU A 323 12.22 9.60 -0.80
C LEU A 323 11.94 9.81 0.70
N LEU A 324 11.67 8.73 1.44
CA LEU A 324 11.44 8.77 2.88
C LEU A 324 12.66 9.33 3.63
N ILE A 325 13.87 8.89 3.27
CA ILE A 325 15.12 9.40 3.85
C ILE A 325 15.27 10.89 3.59
N ILE A 326 15.00 11.37 2.38
CA ILE A 326 15.06 12.80 2.03
C ILE A 326 14.08 13.62 2.89
N VAL A 327 12.86 13.13 3.07
CA VAL A 327 11.85 13.78 3.93
C VAL A 327 12.33 13.85 5.39
N ILE A 328 12.88 12.76 5.92
CA ILE A 328 13.42 12.73 7.29
C ILE A 328 14.56 13.75 7.46
N ILE A 329 15.50 13.80 6.51
CA ILE A 329 16.60 14.78 6.53
C ILE A 329 16.02 16.20 6.49
N GLY A 330 15.03 16.46 5.63
CA GLY A 330 14.35 17.75 5.56
C GLY A 330 13.70 18.17 6.89
N ILE A 331 13.05 17.25 7.58
CA ILE A 331 12.46 17.48 8.90
C ILE A 331 13.55 17.79 9.93
N ILE A 332 14.64 17.04 9.95
CA ILE A 332 15.77 17.27 10.87
C ILE A 332 16.36 18.66 10.66
N VAL A 333 16.61 19.06 9.41
CA VAL A 333 17.12 20.40 9.06
C VAL A 333 16.14 21.49 9.50
N ALA A 334 14.84 21.29 9.26
CA ALA A 334 13.79 22.24 9.68
C ALA A 334 13.74 22.39 11.21
N VAL A 335 13.84 21.30 11.96
CA VAL A 335 13.87 21.31 13.43
C VAL A 335 15.12 22.03 13.96
N LEU A 336 16.29 21.74 13.40
CA LEU A 336 17.55 22.40 13.81
C LEU A 336 17.51 23.91 13.51
N THR A 337 16.99 24.32 12.36
CA THR A 337 16.84 25.74 12.01
C THR A 337 15.82 26.44 12.90
N ALA A 338 14.70 25.80 13.23
CA ALA A 338 13.70 26.31 14.16
C ALA A 338 14.26 26.48 15.57
N GLN A 339 15.04 25.51 16.06
CA GLN A 339 15.70 25.61 17.36
C GLN A 339 16.72 26.77 17.41
N LYS A 340 17.49 26.98 16.34
CA LYS A 340 18.43 28.10 16.25
C LYS A 340 17.69 29.44 16.29
N ARG A 341 16.62 29.60 15.50
CA ARG A 341 15.79 30.81 15.51
C ARG A 341 15.13 31.08 16.86
N ASN A 342 14.66 30.06 17.55
CA ASN A 342 14.10 30.17 18.89
C ASN A 342 15.15 30.67 19.90
N LYS A 343 16.35 30.18 19.86
CA LYS A 343 17.44 30.68 20.72
C LYS A 343 17.76 32.16 20.46
N GLU A 344 17.81 32.57 19.21
CA GLU A 344 18.02 33.97 18.79
C GLU A 344 16.88 34.88 19.30
N LEU A 345 15.63 34.45 19.15
CA LEU A 345 14.44 35.14 19.66
C LEU A 345 14.46 35.30 21.19
N HIS A 346 14.82 34.25 21.92
CA HIS A 346 14.95 34.31 23.38
C HIS A 346 16.02 35.32 23.83
N THR A 347 17.17 35.33 23.18
CA THR A 347 18.24 36.29 23.48
C THR A 347 17.84 37.73 23.17
N LEU A 348 17.15 37.94 22.07
CA LEU A 348 16.66 39.26 21.68
C LEU A 348 15.58 39.76 22.65
N ASN A 349 14.62 38.92 23.02
CA ASN A 349 13.59 39.25 24.01
C ASN A 349 14.17 39.55 25.39
N HIS A 350 15.19 38.81 25.83
CA HIS A 350 15.88 39.11 27.08
C HIS A 350 16.56 40.51 27.00
N LYS A 351 17.24 40.84 25.90
CA LYS A 351 17.88 42.12 25.69
C LYS A 351 16.88 43.27 25.68
N LEU A 352 15.72 43.10 25.01
CA LEU A 352 14.64 44.08 25.00
C LEU A 352 14.08 44.33 26.42
N ARG A 353 13.85 43.27 27.22
CA ARG A 353 13.38 43.43 28.60
C ARG A 353 14.37 44.20 29.46
N THR A 354 15.66 43.90 29.32
CA THR A 354 16.71 44.60 30.08
C THR A 354 16.78 46.08 29.69
N LEU A 355 16.72 46.40 28.39
CA LEU A 355 16.71 47.80 27.90
C LEU A 355 15.46 48.57 28.37
N ASN A 356 14.29 47.95 28.33
CA ASN A 356 13.06 48.55 28.84
C ASN A 356 13.14 48.83 30.35
N GLY A 357 13.68 47.88 31.13
CA GLY A 357 13.91 48.11 32.57
C GLY A 357 14.85 49.30 32.84
N GLN A 358 15.95 49.40 32.11
CA GLN A 358 16.87 50.55 32.20
C GLN A 358 16.20 51.87 31.82
N LEU A 359 15.33 51.86 30.81
CA LEU A 359 14.59 53.05 30.38
C LEU A 359 13.62 53.51 31.43
N GLU A 360 12.90 52.59 32.08
CA GLU A 360 11.99 52.88 33.20
C GLU A 360 12.73 53.47 34.42
N GLU A 361 13.86 52.84 34.75
CA GLU A 361 14.69 53.35 35.87
C GLU A 361 15.20 54.78 35.61
N ASN A 362 15.72 55.01 34.40
CA ASN A 362 16.17 56.36 33.99
C ASN A 362 15.02 57.40 34.02
N ASN A 363 13.83 57.00 33.59
CA ASN A 363 12.66 57.91 33.66
C ASN A 363 12.24 58.20 35.08
N MET A 364 12.25 57.20 35.99
CA MET A 364 11.94 57.40 37.38
C MET A 364 12.95 58.33 38.08
N VAL A 365 14.24 58.18 37.78
CA VAL A 365 15.27 59.10 38.30
C VAL A 365 15.04 60.53 37.84
N LYS A 366 14.69 60.74 36.58
CA LYS A 366 14.36 62.07 36.02
C LYS A 366 13.15 62.67 36.72
N GLU A 367 12.07 61.90 36.97
CA GLU A 367 10.89 62.34 37.70
C GLU A 367 11.25 62.80 39.13
N GLN A 368 12.08 62.03 39.84
CA GLN A 368 12.55 62.42 41.19
C GLN A 368 13.35 63.71 41.21
N TYR A 369 14.22 63.91 40.23
CA TYR A 369 15.00 65.15 40.10
C TYR A 369 14.10 66.37 39.90
N ILE A 370 13.05 66.30 39.07
CA ILE A 370 12.12 67.41 38.90
C ILE A 370 11.34 67.68 40.20
N CYS A 371 10.84 66.69 40.87
CA CYS A 371 10.15 66.87 42.14
C CYS A 371 11.05 67.58 43.15
N ARG A 372 12.30 67.13 43.24
CA ARG A 372 13.28 67.80 44.16
C ARG A 372 13.62 69.24 43.76
N TYR A 373 13.75 69.47 42.46
CA TYR A 373 13.95 70.86 41.93
C TYR A 373 12.79 71.77 42.30
N LEU A 374 11.55 71.30 42.13
CA LEU A 374 10.36 72.06 42.49
C LEU A 374 10.31 72.44 44.00
N GLU A 375 10.68 71.49 44.86
CA GLU A 375 10.75 71.72 46.30
C GLU A 375 11.78 72.83 46.66
N VAL A 376 12.99 72.71 46.16
CA VAL A 376 14.08 73.65 46.41
C VAL A 376 13.72 75.02 45.85
N TYR A 377 13.16 75.09 44.64
CA TYR A 377 12.78 76.36 44.04
C TYR A 377 11.63 77.06 44.78
N SER A 378 10.63 76.28 45.22
CA SER A 378 9.54 76.79 46.08
C SER A 378 10.07 77.41 47.38
N ASP A 379 11.00 76.75 48.06
CA ASP A 379 11.63 77.25 49.26
C ASP A 379 12.46 78.57 48.99
N MET A 380 13.11 78.63 47.83
CA MET A 380 13.86 79.79 47.39
C MET A 380 12.91 80.95 47.15
N ILE A 381 11.78 80.74 46.46
CA ILE A 381 10.77 81.79 46.27
C ILE A 381 10.21 82.28 47.61
N ASP A 382 9.98 81.37 48.58
CA ASP A 382 9.55 81.77 49.92
C ASP A 382 10.55 82.67 50.63
N ARG A 383 11.85 82.39 50.45
CA ARG A 383 12.92 83.31 51.00
C ARG A 383 12.94 84.66 50.29
N MET A 384 12.88 84.63 48.93
CA MET A 384 12.82 85.86 48.17
C MET A 384 11.62 86.74 48.48
N ALA A 385 10.41 86.08 48.66
CA ALA A 385 9.20 86.78 49.07
C ALA A 385 9.34 87.45 50.44
N ARG A 386 10.06 86.83 51.40
CA ARG A 386 10.35 87.45 52.71
C ARG A 386 11.32 88.57 52.62
N MET A 387 12.31 88.47 51.74
CA MET A 387 13.30 89.58 51.51
C MET A 387 12.66 90.74 50.77
N ALA A 388 11.94 90.47 49.66
CA ALA A 388 11.26 91.51 48.90
C ALA A 388 10.30 92.38 49.71
N ARG A 389 9.58 91.85 50.70
CA ARG A 389 8.75 92.58 51.63
C ARG A 389 9.54 93.55 52.46
N LYS A 390 10.85 93.41 52.61
CA LYS A 390 11.73 94.29 53.37
C LYS A 390 12.46 95.32 52.53
N THR A 391 12.70 95.04 51.25
CA THR A 391 13.62 95.81 50.38
C THR A 391 13.00 96.40 49.09
N GLU A 392 11.84 95.85 48.64
CA GLU A 392 11.21 96.32 47.37
C GLU A 392 10.08 97.28 47.57
N LYS A 393 9.91 98.25 46.66
CA LYS A 393 8.81 99.22 46.67
C LYS A 393 7.44 98.63 46.37
N ASP A 394 7.43 97.53 45.52
CA ASP A 394 6.26 96.75 45.20
C ASP A 394 6.60 95.25 45.32
N PRO A 395 6.57 94.66 46.49
CA PRO A 395 6.92 93.24 46.69
C PRO A 395 6.02 92.24 45.93
N ASP A 396 4.77 92.60 45.66
CA ASP A 396 3.83 91.76 44.96
C ASP A 396 4.08 91.70 43.46
N ALA A 397 4.50 92.84 42.84
CA ALA A 397 4.90 92.90 41.44
C ALA A 397 6.20 92.07 41.20
N PHE A 398 7.18 92.18 42.12
CA PHE A 398 8.39 91.36 42.09
C PHE A 398 8.06 89.87 42.13
N LEU A 399 7.24 89.49 43.08
CA LEU A 399 6.86 88.10 43.26
C LEU A 399 6.10 87.55 42.04
N ARG A 400 5.17 88.30 41.43
CA ARG A 400 4.47 87.93 40.19
C ARG A 400 5.45 87.71 39.05
N LYS A 401 6.49 88.49 38.92
CA LYS A 401 7.53 88.34 37.90
C LYS A 401 8.35 87.07 38.07
N GLU A 402 8.79 86.78 39.34
CA GLU A 402 9.54 85.56 39.64
C GLU A 402 8.67 84.28 39.47
N MET A 403 7.42 84.33 39.86
CA MET A 403 6.47 83.25 39.62
C MET A 403 6.23 82.98 38.11
N ALA A 404 6.19 84.06 37.30
CA ALA A 404 6.04 83.84 35.84
C ALA A 404 7.26 83.15 35.22
N VAL A 405 8.47 83.50 35.71
CA VAL A 405 9.69 82.79 35.31
C VAL A 405 9.64 81.32 35.73
N PHE A 406 9.29 81.03 37.00
CA PHE A 406 9.15 79.67 37.55
C PHE A 406 8.16 78.80 36.73
N TYR A 407 6.97 79.36 36.45
CA TYR A 407 5.97 78.63 35.69
C TYR A 407 6.48 78.27 34.28
N ARG A 408 7.18 79.21 33.61
CA ARG A 408 7.72 78.98 32.28
C ARG A 408 8.80 77.87 32.28
N ASP A 409 9.72 77.93 33.23
CA ASP A 409 10.78 76.92 33.37
C ASP A 409 10.23 75.56 33.77
N PHE A 410 9.26 75.52 34.64
CA PHE A 410 8.50 74.27 35.00
C PHE A 410 7.80 73.71 33.78
N ASP A 411 7.02 74.52 33.04
CA ASP A 411 6.26 74.12 31.89
C ASP A 411 7.18 73.53 30.80
N ARG A 412 8.29 74.19 30.54
CA ARG A 412 9.30 73.74 29.56
C ARG A 412 9.92 72.43 29.98
N THR A 413 10.34 72.28 31.22
CA THR A 413 11.01 71.10 31.77
C THR A 413 10.04 69.91 31.77
N PHE A 414 8.80 70.14 32.21
CA PHE A 414 7.76 69.15 32.27
C PHE A 414 7.38 68.63 30.83
N LEU A 415 7.13 69.54 29.91
CA LEU A 415 6.78 69.15 28.52
C LEU A 415 7.94 68.53 27.73
N THR A 416 9.18 68.79 28.14
CA THR A 416 10.34 68.06 27.57
C THR A 416 10.30 66.59 27.99
N LEU A 417 9.84 66.27 29.19
CA LEU A 417 9.68 64.90 29.65
C LEU A 417 8.39 64.24 29.16
N TYR A 418 7.33 65.03 29.05
CA TYR A 418 6.00 64.57 28.65
C TYR A 418 5.46 65.39 27.49
N PRO A 419 6.01 65.22 26.28
CA PRO A 419 5.66 66.07 25.10
C PRO A 419 4.20 65.94 24.70
N THR A 420 3.58 64.79 24.95
CA THR A 420 2.18 64.48 24.61
C THR A 420 1.19 64.80 25.71
N PHE A 421 1.66 65.27 26.87
CA PHE A 421 0.83 65.44 28.08
C PHE A 421 -0.48 66.20 27.86
N VAL A 422 -0.43 67.34 27.15
CA VAL A 422 -1.62 68.16 26.91
C VAL A 422 -2.66 67.40 26.06
N ASN A 423 -2.20 66.67 25.04
CA ASN A 423 -3.07 65.86 24.18
C ASN A 423 -3.66 64.70 24.94
N ASP A 424 -2.81 63.96 25.65
CA ASP A 424 -3.22 62.79 26.43
C ASP A 424 -4.16 63.16 27.58
N PHE A 425 -3.90 64.27 28.26
CA PHE A 425 -4.75 64.83 29.27
C PHE A 425 -6.14 65.23 28.73
N ASN A 426 -6.15 65.94 27.58
CA ASN A 426 -7.38 66.34 26.91
C ASN A 426 -8.18 65.13 26.38
N ALA A 427 -7.55 64.01 26.11
CA ALA A 427 -8.24 62.78 25.75
C ALA A 427 -9.01 62.16 26.89
N LEU A 428 -8.70 62.52 28.15
CA LEU A 428 -9.43 62.08 29.36
C LEU A 428 -10.63 62.96 29.67
N LEU A 429 -10.82 64.11 28.99
CA LEU A 429 -11.88 65.09 29.23
C LEU A 429 -12.96 65.05 28.16
N GLN A 430 -14.17 65.42 28.53
CA GLN A 430 -15.26 65.63 27.57
C GLN A 430 -14.86 66.73 26.56
N PRO A 431 -15.31 66.62 25.31
CA PRO A 431 -14.87 67.53 24.24
C PRO A 431 -15.03 69.02 24.57
N GLU A 432 -16.09 69.40 25.28
CA GLU A 432 -16.42 70.78 25.66
C GLU A 432 -15.53 71.30 26.77
N ALA A 433 -14.87 70.41 27.50
CA ALA A 433 -14.04 70.74 28.68
C ALA A 433 -12.53 70.68 28.36
N ARG A 434 -12.14 70.44 27.13
CA ARG A 434 -10.74 70.39 26.71
C ARG A 434 -10.04 71.74 26.91
N ILE A 435 -8.84 71.67 27.44
CA ILE A 435 -8.05 72.83 27.79
C ILE A 435 -6.99 73.10 26.69
N THR A 436 -7.03 74.29 26.12
CA THR A 436 -6.01 74.76 25.16
C THR A 436 -5.28 75.91 25.78
N PRO A 437 -3.94 75.89 25.95
CA PRO A 437 -3.16 76.99 26.43
C PRO A 437 -3.29 78.19 25.46
N LYS A 438 -3.37 79.38 26.01
CA LYS A 438 -3.40 80.65 25.19
C LYS A 438 -2.07 80.84 24.49
N GLN A 439 -2.07 81.66 23.43
CA GLN A 439 -0.87 82.00 22.69
C GLN A 439 0.18 82.61 23.63
N GLY A 440 1.33 81.92 23.79
CA GLY A 440 2.42 82.31 24.67
C GLY A 440 2.54 81.59 25.99
N ASP A 441 1.48 80.81 26.43
CA ASP A 441 1.52 79.94 27.57
C ASP A 441 1.77 78.47 27.14
N MET A 442 2.62 77.78 27.87
CA MET A 442 2.87 76.34 27.57
C MET A 442 1.84 75.49 28.29
N LEU A 443 1.48 75.79 29.54
CA LEU A 443 0.47 75.08 30.32
C LEU A 443 -0.44 76.16 30.98
N THR A 444 -1.76 75.86 31.12
CA THR A 444 -2.68 76.65 31.96
C THR A 444 -2.51 76.28 33.43
N THR A 445 -3.16 77.02 34.34
CA THR A 445 -3.12 76.67 35.74
C THR A 445 -3.67 75.29 36.05
N GLU A 446 -4.74 74.90 35.38
CA GLU A 446 -5.35 73.56 35.49
C GLU A 446 -4.35 72.49 35.02
N LEU A 447 -3.71 72.68 33.85
CA LEU A 447 -2.72 71.73 33.33
C LEU A 447 -1.50 71.61 34.25
N ARG A 448 -1.01 72.75 34.86
CA ARG A 448 0.08 72.71 35.86
C ARG A 448 -0.30 71.93 37.11
N ILE A 449 -1.56 72.07 37.61
CA ILE A 449 -2.06 71.29 38.73
C ILE A 449 -1.94 69.77 38.39
N PHE A 450 -2.42 69.37 37.24
CA PHE A 450 -2.39 67.93 36.86
C PHE A 450 -1.01 67.46 36.36
N ALA A 451 -0.17 68.35 35.91
CA ALA A 451 1.25 68.06 35.69
C ALA A 451 1.96 67.69 37.01
N LEU A 452 1.64 68.37 38.09
CA LEU A 452 2.15 68.05 39.43
C LEU A 452 1.58 66.72 39.92
N VAL A 453 0.29 66.41 39.67
CA VAL A 453 -0.31 65.10 39.95
C VAL A 453 0.37 64.01 39.15
N ARG A 454 0.71 64.24 37.87
CA ARG A 454 1.47 63.32 37.05
C ARG A 454 2.85 62.98 37.63
N LEU A 455 3.51 63.98 38.24
CA LEU A 455 4.78 63.80 38.94
C LEU A 455 4.66 63.19 40.34
N GLY A 456 3.43 62.79 40.79
CA GLY A 456 3.19 62.18 42.09
C GLY A 456 2.96 63.14 43.23
N ILE A 457 2.78 64.45 42.98
CA ILE A 457 2.45 65.46 43.97
C ILE A 457 0.94 65.57 44.05
N ASP A 458 0.30 64.80 44.94
CA ASP A 458 -1.16 64.67 44.99
C ASP A 458 -1.83 65.58 46.01
N ALA A 459 -1.13 65.97 47.07
CA ALA A 459 -1.67 66.76 48.14
C ALA A 459 -2.00 68.18 47.65
N SER A 460 -3.30 68.56 47.67
CA SER A 460 -3.75 69.89 47.24
C SER A 460 -3.06 71.00 48.00
N ALA A 461 -2.72 70.84 49.27
CA ALA A 461 -1.96 71.78 50.06
C ALA A 461 -0.52 71.99 49.53
N LYS A 462 0.16 70.91 49.09
CA LYS A 462 1.50 70.94 48.49
C LYS A 462 1.47 71.64 47.12
N ILE A 463 0.47 71.30 46.26
CA ILE A 463 0.23 71.93 44.99
C ILE A 463 -0.05 73.40 45.15
N ALA A 464 -0.91 73.79 46.14
CA ALA A 464 -1.19 75.18 46.47
C ALA A 464 0.07 75.96 46.87
N GLN A 465 0.93 75.38 47.69
CA GLN A 465 2.21 75.94 48.09
C GLN A 465 3.14 76.17 46.85
N LEU A 466 3.30 75.13 45.99
CA LEU A 466 4.14 75.23 44.82
C LEU A 466 3.64 76.24 43.80
N LEU A 467 2.34 76.30 43.56
CA LEU A 467 1.75 77.21 42.56
C LEU A 467 1.29 78.57 43.17
N ARG A 468 1.51 78.80 44.48
CA ARG A 468 1.15 80.09 45.17
C ARG A 468 -0.33 80.42 45.08
N PHE A 469 -1.17 79.45 45.16
CA PHE A 469 -2.62 79.62 45.25
C PHE A 469 -3.12 79.27 46.66
N ALA A 470 -4.33 79.75 47.00
CA ALA A 470 -5.00 79.25 48.19
C ALA A 470 -5.39 77.78 48.04
N PRO A 471 -5.31 76.97 49.10
CA PRO A 471 -5.68 75.56 49.02
C PRO A 471 -7.08 75.30 48.45
N ASN A 472 -8.02 76.12 48.76
CA ASN A 472 -9.41 76.05 48.27
C ASN A 472 -9.46 76.31 46.74
N THR A 473 -8.58 77.14 46.19
CA THR A 473 -8.50 77.40 44.77
C THR A 473 -8.05 76.13 44.00
N ILE A 474 -7.03 75.44 44.49
CA ILE A 474 -6.56 74.18 43.92
C ILE A 474 -7.64 73.12 44.01
N TYR A 475 -8.32 73.03 45.12
CA TYR A 475 -9.43 72.09 45.30
C TYR A 475 -10.53 72.34 44.25
N ASN A 476 -10.92 73.61 44.05
CA ASN A 476 -11.96 73.97 43.08
C ASN A 476 -11.54 73.63 41.64
N TYR A 477 -10.31 73.93 41.23
CA TYR A 477 -9.80 73.52 39.91
C TYR A 477 -9.80 72.00 39.73
N ARG A 478 -9.32 71.25 40.73
CA ARG A 478 -9.33 69.79 40.64
C ARG A 478 -10.74 69.22 40.55
N ALA A 479 -11.68 69.79 41.39
CA ALA A 479 -13.08 69.33 41.39
C ALA A 479 -13.75 69.62 40.03
N GLN A 480 -13.53 70.83 39.48
CA GLN A 480 -14.06 71.22 38.17
C GLN A 480 -13.60 70.25 37.05
N ILE A 481 -12.30 70.01 36.94
CA ILE A 481 -11.74 69.16 35.93
C ILE A 481 -12.16 67.69 36.10
N ARG A 482 -12.20 67.15 37.35
CA ARG A 482 -12.69 65.82 37.62
C ARG A 482 -14.17 65.64 37.30
N ASN A 483 -14.99 66.68 37.42
CA ASN A 483 -16.39 66.63 37.00
C ASN A 483 -16.55 66.66 35.46
N ALA A 484 -15.57 67.12 34.75
CA ALA A 484 -15.53 67.14 33.28
C ALA A 484 -14.81 65.95 32.66
N ALA A 485 -14.37 65.01 33.49
CA ALA A 485 -13.71 63.79 33.01
C ALA A 485 -14.73 62.81 32.39
N ILE A 486 -14.24 62.03 31.40
CA ILE A 486 -15.02 60.95 30.77
C ILE A 486 -15.21 59.77 31.71
N SER A 487 -14.21 59.48 32.56
CA SER A 487 -14.22 58.38 33.53
C SER A 487 -14.62 58.82 34.94
N SER A 488 -14.74 57.91 35.90
CA SER A 488 -14.97 58.20 37.30
C SER A 488 -13.85 59.09 37.89
N LYS A 489 -14.14 59.85 38.95
CA LYS A 489 -13.21 60.79 39.58
C LYS A 489 -11.89 60.14 40.02
N ASP A 490 -11.96 58.96 40.58
CA ASP A 490 -10.79 58.20 41.05
C ASP A 490 -9.98 57.63 39.90
N GLU A 491 -10.65 57.13 38.86
CA GLU A 491 -10.04 56.59 37.68
C GLU A 491 -9.36 57.66 36.82
N PHE A 492 -9.95 58.87 36.75
CA PHE A 492 -9.36 59.98 36.05
C PHE A 492 -7.98 60.38 36.61
N GLU A 493 -7.86 60.61 37.93
CA GLU A 493 -6.56 60.96 38.53
C GLU A 493 -5.55 59.82 38.40
N ARG A 494 -6.00 58.56 38.44
CA ARG A 494 -5.15 57.38 38.15
C ARG A 494 -4.65 57.40 36.72
N SER A 495 -5.52 57.69 35.74
CA SER A 495 -5.16 57.82 34.34
C SER A 495 -4.20 58.96 34.09
N VAL A 496 -4.38 60.13 34.73
CA VAL A 496 -3.44 61.24 34.66
C VAL A 496 -2.03 60.84 35.15
N ARG A 497 -1.90 60.06 36.22
CA ARG A 497 -0.61 59.54 36.72
C ARG A 497 0.09 58.59 35.72
N LEU A 498 -0.66 57.99 34.83
CA LEU A 498 -0.16 57.05 33.82
C LEU A 498 0.20 57.72 32.49
N ILE A 499 -0.15 59.01 32.30
CA ILE A 499 0.20 59.74 31.05
C ILE A 499 1.70 59.65 30.81
N GLY A 500 2.10 59.19 29.58
CA GLY A 500 3.50 59.04 29.19
C GLY A 500 4.25 57.90 29.88
N ARG A 501 3.57 57.02 30.68
CA ARG A 501 4.08 55.68 31.01
C ARG A 501 3.65 54.78 29.87
N ASN A 502 4.59 54.26 29.10
CA ASN A 502 4.27 53.24 28.10
C ASN A 502 3.58 52.07 28.80
N ASN A 503 2.28 51.89 28.54
CA ASN A 503 1.60 50.66 28.90
C ASN A 503 2.24 49.54 28.08
N LEU A 504 3.08 48.72 28.70
CA LEU A 504 3.50 47.43 28.22
C LEU A 504 2.44 46.41 28.52
#